data_e0ce1e2279d0423bc122291c5174e26a
#
_entry.id   e0ce1e2279d0423bc122291c5174e26a
#
_cell.length_a   1.000
_cell.length_b   1.000
_cell.length_c   1.000
_cell.angle_alpha   90.00
_cell.angle_beta   90.00
_cell.angle_gamma   90.00
#
_symmetry.space_group_name_H-M   'P 1'
#
loop_
_entity.id
_entity.type
_entity.pdbx_description
1 polymer ?
#
loop_
_entity_poly.entity_id
_entity_poly.type
_entity_poly.pdbx_seq_one_letter_code
_entity_poly.pdbx_strand_id
1 'polypeptide(L)'
;MNKTNIGIFLCLFFVTASYFYIFSNNEKVGSAELEEGQPIEIVLVPAQISEQGLLGKNIFEHKCQSCHGINAAGRYEIGPPLVHKIYEPSHHSDQSFYRAVALGVKAHHWPFGNMAAVEGLTQGDIKAIISYVRELQRENGIL
;
A
#
# COMPACT_ATOMS: atom_id res chain seq x y z
N MET A 1 46.43 20.67 -35.72
CA MET A 1 45.03 20.44 -35.33
C MET A 1 44.27 21.72 -35.59
N ASN A 2 43.31 21.72 -36.53
CA ASN A 2 42.61 22.94 -36.96
C ASN A 2 41.71 23.45 -35.83
N LYS A 3 41.67 24.77 -35.62
CA LYS A 3 40.82 25.42 -34.58
C LYS A 3 39.35 25.00 -34.63
N THR A 4 38.84 24.65 -35.81
CA THR A 4 37.49 24.15 -36.06
C THR A 4 37.24 22.78 -35.43
N ASN A 5 38.22 21.89 -35.44
CA ASN A 5 38.10 20.53 -34.89
C ASN A 5 38.07 20.57 -33.34
N ILE A 6 38.81 21.52 -32.73
CA ILE A 6 38.84 21.70 -31.26
C ILE A 6 37.44 22.17 -30.78
N GLY A 7 36.79 23.06 -31.49
CA GLY A 7 35.45 23.54 -31.15
C GLY A 7 34.39 22.43 -31.19
N ILE A 8 34.44 21.55 -32.21
CA ILE A 8 33.52 20.43 -32.35
C ILE A 8 33.71 19.42 -31.21
N PHE A 9 34.95 19.07 -30.85
CA PHE A 9 35.24 18.16 -29.75
C PHE A 9 34.78 18.71 -28.39
N LEU A 10 34.95 20.01 -28.17
CA LEU A 10 34.45 20.68 -26.93
C LEU A 10 32.92 20.66 -26.86
N CYS A 11 32.20 20.97 -27.94
CA CYS A 11 30.74 20.90 -27.97
C CYS A 11 30.22 19.49 -27.73
N LEU A 12 30.80 18.47 -28.34
CA LEU A 12 30.41 17.07 -28.12
C LEU A 12 30.66 16.64 -26.68
N PHE A 13 31.77 17.05 -26.10
CA PHE A 13 32.07 16.74 -24.68
C PHE A 13 31.05 17.36 -23.73
N PHE A 14 30.65 18.63 -23.93
CA PHE A 14 29.63 19.27 -23.09
C PHE A 14 28.25 18.63 -23.27
N VAL A 15 27.86 18.24 -24.49
CA VAL A 15 26.58 17.57 -24.74
C VAL A 15 26.54 16.20 -24.07
N THR A 16 27.61 15.41 -24.19
CA THR A 16 27.68 14.08 -23.55
C THR A 16 27.75 14.19 -22.02
N ALA A 17 28.49 15.16 -21.49
CA ALA A 17 28.58 15.40 -20.06
C ALA A 17 27.21 15.87 -19.48
N SER A 18 26.52 16.77 -20.18
CA SER A 18 25.17 17.19 -19.78
C SER A 18 24.16 16.05 -19.86
N TYR A 19 24.19 15.23 -20.90
CA TYR A 19 23.34 14.06 -21.03
C TYR A 19 23.61 13.06 -19.88
N PHE A 20 24.87 12.76 -19.59
CA PHE A 20 25.24 11.87 -18.49
C PHE A 20 24.84 12.43 -17.12
N TYR A 21 24.98 13.74 -16.92
CA TYR A 21 24.56 14.41 -15.68
C TYR A 21 23.05 14.36 -15.48
N ILE A 22 22.26 14.63 -16.52
CA ILE A 22 20.80 14.54 -16.49
C ILE A 22 20.35 13.09 -16.26
N PHE A 23 20.96 12.12 -16.97
CA PHE A 23 20.63 10.72 -16.83
C PHE A 23 20.97 10.17 -15.44
N SER A 24 22.16 10.50 -14.91
CA SER A 24 22.61 10.09 -13.59
C SER A 24 21.75 10.69 -12.44
N ASN A 25 21.21 11.88 -12.63
CA ASN A 25 20.30 12.48 -11.64
C ASN A 25 18.86 11.92 -11.72
N ASN A 26 18.42 11.43 -12.87
CA ASN A 26 17.12 10.78 -12.98
C ASN A 26 17.07 9.40 -12.30
N GLU A 27 18.18 8.67 -12.19
CA GLU A 27 18.22 7.41 -11.44
C GLU A 27 18.06 7.58 -9.92
N LYS A 28 18.30 8.79 -9.39
CA LYS A 28 18.11 9.10 -7.95
C LYS A 28 16.66 9.45 -7.56
N VAL A 29 15.73 9.55 -8.52
CA VAL A 29 14.30 9.84 -8.27
C VAL A 29 13.47 8.58 -8.01
N GLY A 30 14.07 7.39 -8.01
CA GLY A 30 13.36 6.11 -8.16
C GLY A 30 13.32 5.14 -6.97
N SER A 31 13.69 5.55 -5.74
CA SER A 31 13.37 4.75 -4.54
C SER A 31 13.32 5.68 -3.32
N ALA A 32 12.21 6.41 -3.18
CA ALA A 32 11.89 6.96 -1.88
C ALA A 32 11.70 5.76 -0.94
N GLU A 33 12.66 5.54 -0.06
CA GLU A 33 12.54 4.56 1.01
C GLU A 33 11.33 5.01 1.86
N LEU A 34 10.36 4.11 2.04
CA LEU A 34 9.17 4.42 2.83
C LEU A 34 9.59 4.70 4.27
N GLU A 35 9.11 5.80 4.83
CA GLU A 35 9.28 6.11 6.24
C GLU A 35 8.22 5.38 7.08
N GLU A 36 8.53 5.12 8.34
CA GLU A 36 7.60 4.50 9.28
C GLU A 36 6.24 5.21 9.28
N GLY A 37 5.17 4.44 9.16
CA GLY A 37 3.80 4.92 9.17
C GLY A 37 3.28 5.46 7.83
N GLN A 38 4.11 5.58 6.80
CA GLN A 38 3.64 5.93 5.46
C GLN A 38 2.74 4.83 4.87
N PRO A 39 1.75 5.20 4.03
CA PRO A 39 0.93 4.21 3.34
C PRO A 39 1.79 3.35 2.40
N ILE A 40 1.54 2.05 2.43
CA ILE A 40 2.26 1.08 1.58
C ILE A 40 1.64 1.03 0.19
N GLU A 41 0.31 1.12 0.10
CA GLU A 41 -0.45 1.04 -1.15
C GLU A 41 -1.16 2.35 -1.44
N ILE A 42 -1.31 2.66 -2.72
CA ILE A 42 -2.21 3.72 -3.20
C ILE A 42 -3.56 3.07 -3.47
N VAL A 43 -4.54 3.32 -2.61
CA VAL A 43 -5.84 2.68 -2.68
C VAL A 43 -6.87 3.58 -3.35
N LEU A 44 -7.44 3.10 -4.46
CA LEU A 44 -8.61 3.69 -5.08
C LEU A 44 -9.85 3.36 -4.25
N VAL A 45 -10.64 4.38 -3.95
CA VAL A 45 -11.88 4.22 -3.19
C VAL A 45 -13.06 4.26 -4.17
N PRO A 46 -13.97 3.26 -4.13
CA PRO A 46 -15.12 3.26 -5.02
C PRO A 46 -16.00 4.50 -4.80
N ALA A 47 -16.57 5.03 -5.90
CA ALA A 47 -17.44 6.20 -5.84
C ALA A 47 -18.71 5.95 -5.01
N GLN A 48 -19.14 4.70 -4.90
CA GLN A 48 -20.26 4.26 -4.07
C GLN A 48 -19.83 3.05 -3.26
N ILE A 49 -20.04 3.14 -1.95
CA ILE A 49 -19.85 2.05 -1.00
C ILE A 49 -21.24 1.62 -0.52
N SER A 50 -21.50 0.32 -0.39
CA SER A 50 -22.76 -0.20 0.11
C SER A 50 -23.04 0.28 1.56
N GLU A 51 -24.30 0.23 2.00
CA GLU A 51 -24.65 0.57 3.39
C GLU A 51 -23.86 -0.28 4.39
N GLN A 52 -23.69 -1.57 4.10
CA GLN A 52 -22.88 -2.47 4.94
C GLN A 52 -21.40 -2.09 4.90
N GLY A 53 -20.87 -1.72 3.73
CA GLY A 53 -19.50 -1.23 3.59
C GLY A 53 -19.28 0.10 4.32
N LEU A 54 -20.25 1.03 4.32
CA LEU A 54 -20.16 2.29 5.08
C LEU A 54 -20.15 2.04 6.60
N LEU A 55 -20.95 1.11 7.09
CA LEU A 55 -20.88 0.67 8.48
C LEU A 55 -19.51 0.09 8.78
N GLY A 56 -19.01 -0.79 7.92
CA GLY A 56 -17.69 -1.41 8.03
C GLY A 56 -16.56 -0.40 8.01
N LYS A 57 -16.64 0.63 7.15
CA LYS A 57 -15.70 1.73 7.10
C LYS A 57 -15.61 2.44 8.44
N ASN A 58 -16.74 2.82 9.01
CA ASN A 58 -16.77 3.50 10.30
C ASN A 58 -16.11 2.66 11.41
N ILE A 59 -16.42 1.36 11.49
CA ILE A 59 -15.82 0.46 12.48
C ILE A 59 -14.32 0.29 12.22
N PHE A 60 -13.92 0.13 10.96
CA PHE A 60 -12.53 0.00 10.52
C PHE A 60 -11.69 1.21 10.94
N GLU A 61 -12.20 2.42 10.72
CA GLU A 61 -11.52 3.67 11.09
C GLU A 61 -11.22 3.74 12.58
N HIS A 62 -12.11 3.23 13.43
CA HIS A 62 -11.94 3.26 14.88
C HIS A 62 -11.12 2.10 15.46
N LYS A 63 -11.13 0.93 14.83
CA LYS A 63 -10.57 -0.30 15.38
C LYS A 63 -9.35 -0.84 14.65
N CYS A 64 -9.19 -0.52 13.36
CA CYS A 64 -8.21 -1.18 12.48
C CYS A 64 -7.22 -0.20 11.84
N GLN A 65 -7.66 1.02 11.55
CA GLN A 65 -6.92 2.01 10.78
C GLN A 65 -5.58 2.40 11.43
N SER A 66 -5.49 2.40 12.76
CA SER A 66 -4.25 2.73 13.47
C SER A 66 -3.06 1.86 13.04
N CYS A 67 -3.33 0.60 12.66
CA CYS A 67 -2.33 -0.33 12.15
C CYS A 67 -2.42 -0.50 10.62
N HIS A 68 -3.62 -0.69 10.08
CA HIS A 68 -3.82 -1.03 8.66
C HIS A 68 -3.93 0.18 7.72
N GLY A 69 -3.81 1.40 8.24
CA GLY A 69 -3.80 2.63 7.46
C GLY A 69 -5.17 3.07 6.96
N ILE A 70 -5.22 4.30 6.46
CA ILE A 70 -6.42 4.87 5.82
C ILE A 70 -6.77 4.01 4.61
N ASN A 71 -8.05 3.70 4.44
CA ASN A 71 -8.55 2.84 3.36
C ASN A 71 -7.83 1.48 3.27
N ALA A 72 -7.34 0.98 4.40
CA ALA A 72 -6.62 -0.30 4.45
C ALA A 72 -5.34 -0.35 3.58
N ALA A 73 -4.72 0.81 3.34
CA ALA A 73 -3.51 0.98 2.54
C ALA A 73 -2.23 0.41 3.20
N GLY A 74 -2.33 -0.04 4.45
CA GLY A 74 -1.19 -0.38 5.28
C GLY A 74 -0.49 0.84 5.85
N ARG A 75 0.41 0.61 6.79
CA ARG A 75 1.35 1.57 7.33
C ARG A 75 2.70 0.89 7.47
N TYR A 76 3.69 1.41 6.74
CA TYR A 76 5.03 0.82 6.71
C TYR A 76 5.59 0.65 8.13
N GLU A 77 6.16 -0.52 8.42
CA GLU A 77 6.68 -0.95 9.72
C GLU A 77 5.65 -1.05 10.87
N ILE A 78 4.36 -0.73 10.64
CA ILE A 78 3.32 -0.76 11.66
C ILE A 78 2.32 -1.88 11.38
N GLY A 79 1.78 -1.95 10.16
CA GLY A 79 0.80 -2.97 9.82
C GLY A 79 0.53 -3.10 8.32
N PRO A 80 0.16 -4.29 7.87
CA PRO A 80 0.04 -4.59 6.45
C PRO A 80 -1.15 -3.92 5.78
N PRO A 81 -1.03 -3.65 4.45
CA PRO A 81 -2.18 -3.25 3.64
C PRO A 81 -3.14 -4.43 3.50
N LEU A 82 -4.44 -4.20 3.65
CA LEU A 82 -5.45 -5.22 3.37
C LEU A 82 -5.97 -5.13 1.91
N VAL A 83 -5.67 -4.04 1.22
CA VAL A 83 -5.86 -3.88 -0.22
C VAL A 83 -4.55 -4.26 -0.91
N HIS A 84 -4.27 -5.54 -0.95
CA HIS A 84 -3.07 -6.12 -1.56
C HIS A 84 -3.39 -7.53 -2.05
N LYS A 85 -2.74 -7.97 -3.12
CA LYS A 85 -2.97 -9.28 -3.76
C LYS A 85 -2.88 -10.47 -2.78
N ILE A 86 -2.01 -10.41 -1.79
CA ILE A 86 -1.90 -11.45 -0.75
C ILE A 86 -3.23 -11.68 -0.02
N TYR A 87 -4.08 -10.64 0.10
CA TYR A 87 -5.36 -10.72 0.81
C TYR A 87 -6.56 -10.96 -0.11
N GLU A 88 -6.33 -11.38 -1.36
CA GLU A 88 -7.41 -11.81 -2.26
C GLU A 88 -8.26 -12.93 -1.65
N PRO A 89 -9.56 -13.03 -2.00
CA PRO A 89 -10.48 -14.01 -1.40
C PRO A 89 -10.05 -15.46 -1.55
N SER A 90 -9.35 -15.80 -2.63
CA SER A 90 -8.84 -17.15 -2.90
C SER A 90 -7.70 -17.57 -1.96
N HIS A 91 -6.93 -16.61 -1.42
CA HIS A 91 -5.81 -16.84 -0.52
C HIS A 91 -6.18 -16.51 0.94
N HIS A 92 -6.87 -15.39 1.18
CA HIS A 92 -7.40 -15.00 2.48
C HIS A 92 -8.92 -14.83 2.40
N SER A 93 -9.65 -15.93 2.60
CA SER A 93 -11.11 -15.93 2.61
C SER A 93 -11.67 -15.04 3.72
N ASP A 94 -12.97 -14.72 3.65
CA ASP A 94 -13.63 -13.93 4.69
C ASP A 94 -13.48 -14.54 6.08
N GLN A 95 -13.44 -15.88 6.17
CA GLN A 95 -13.23 -16.58 7.43
C GLN A 95 -11.86 -16.28 8.07
N SER A 96 -10.86 -15.94 7.28
CA SER A 96 -9.55 -15.53 7.82
C SER A 96 -9.62 -14.20 8.58
N PHE A 97 -10.48 -13.27 8.17
CA PHE A 97 -10.73 -12.02 8.89
C PHE A 97 -11.38 -12.28 10.26
N TYR A 98 -12.40 -13.15 10.30
CA TYR A 98 -13.02 -13.54 11.58
C TYR A 98 -12.00 -14.13 12.54
N ARG A 99 -11.14 -15.01 12.05
CA ARG A 99 -10.07 -15.62 12.87
C ARG A 99 -9.04 -14.60 13.30
N ALA A 100 -8.62 -13.70 12.42
CA ALA A 100 -7.66 -12.65 12.71
C ALA A 100 -8.15 -11.74 13.84
N VAL A 101 -9.41 -11.31 13.77
CA VAL A 101 -10.02 -10.48 14.82
C VAL A 101 -10.14 -11.24 16.13
N ALA A 102 -10.58 -12.49 16.10
CA ALA A 102 -10.86 -13.26 17.31
C ALA A 102 -9.59 -13.75 18.03
N LEU A 103 -8.55 -14.14 17.29
CA LEU A 103 -7.38 -14.84 17.80
C LEU A 103 -6.06 -14.09 17.61
N GLY A 104 -6.09 -12.99 16.85
CA GLY A 104 -4.87 -12.36 16.35
C GLY A 104 -4.20 -13.18 15.22
N VAL A 105 -3.08 -12.71 14.75
CA VAL A 105 -2.31 -13.34 13.66
C VAL A 105 -0.84 -13.36 14.02
N LYS A 106 -0.21 -14.55 13.88
CA LYS A 106 1.24 -14.63 13.86
C LYS A 106 1.74 -14.11 12.49
N ALA A 107 2.65 -13.15 12.49
CA ALA A 107 3.20 -12.58 11.27
C ALA A 107 3.81 -13.66 10.37
N HIS A 108 3.45 -13.66 9.08
CA HIS A 108 3.93 -14.65 8.10
C HIS A 108 4.09 -14.11 6.67
N HIS A 109 3.51 -12.96 6.34
CA HIS A 109 3.68 -12.29 5.05
C HIS A 109 4.48 -10.98 5.15
N TRP A 110 4.37 -10.30 6.30
CA TRP A 110 4.96 -8.99 6.52
C TRP A 110 5.83 -8.99 7.77
N PRO A 111 6.94 -8.24 7.79
CA PRO A 111 7.85 -8.20 8.94
C PRO A 111 7.38 -7.27 10.07
N PHE A 112 6.13 -6.80 10.06
CA PHE A 112 5.62 -5.77 10.98
C PHE A 112 5.16 -6.30 12.35
N GLY A 113 5.48 -7.56 12.66
CA GLY A 113 5.09 -8.17 13.93
C GLY A 113 3.72 -8.84 13.91
N ASN A 114 3.31 -9.36 15.06
CA ASN A 114 2.07 -10.09 15.22
C ASN A 114 0.89 -9.12 15.42
N MET A 115 -0.27 -9.45 14.83
CA MET A 115 -1.51 -8.77 15.13
C MET A 115 -2.11 -9.34 16.43
N ALA A 116 -2.46 -8.49 17.37
CA ALA A 116 -3.23 -8.89 18.54
C ALA A 116 -4.71 -9.13 18.18
N ALA A 117 -5.40 -9.95 18.97
CA ALA A 117 -6.87 -10.06 18.88
C ALA A 117 -7.53 -8.71 19.17
N VAL A 118 -8.66 -8.43 18.50
CA VAL A 118 -9.40 -7.17 18.65
C VAL A 118 -10.69 -7.45 19.42
N GLU A 119 -10.78 -6.91 20.63
CA GLU A 119 -11.94 -7.08 21.49
C GLU A 119 -13.08 -6.11 21.15
N GLY A 120 -14.30 -6.47 21.57
CA GLY A 120 -15.49 -5.62 21.51
C GLY A 120 -16.11 -5.52 20.12
N LEU A 121 -15.86 -6.47 19.23
CA LEU A 121 -16.50 -6.59 17.93
C LEU A 121 -17.44 -7.79 17.89
N THR A 122 -18.66 -7.59 17.38
CA THR A 122 -19.60 -8.66 17.08
C THR A 122 -19.30 -9.32 15.73
N GLN A 123 -19.91 -10.48 15.47
CA GLN A 123 -19.83 -11.12 14.14
C GLN A 123 -20.39 -10.21 13.03
N GLY A 124 -21.42 -9.40 13.36
CA GLY A 124 -21.99 -8.42 12.43
C GLY A 124 -21.03 -7.29 12.09
N ASP A 125 -20.28 -6.80 13.08
CA ASP A 125 -19.26 -5.77 12.89
C ASP A 125 -18.13 -6.27 12.00
N ILE A 126 -17.66 -7.49 12.25
CA ILE A 126 -16.61 -8.11 11.41
C ILE A 126 -17.09 -8.29 9.98
N LYS A 127 -18.35 -8.74 9.79
CA LYS A 127 -18.95 -8.87 8.46
C LYS A 127 -18.99 -7.52 7.73
N ALA A 128 -19.32 -6.45 8.42
CA ALA A 128 -19.34 -5.11 7.85
C ALA A 128 -17.91 -4.64 7.47
N ILE A 129 -16.92 -4.85 8.34
CA ILE A 129 -15.50 -4.57 8.02
C ILE A 129 -15.06 -5.33 6.78
N ILE A 130 -15.40 -6.62 6.67
CA ILE A 130 -15.08 -7.44 5.50
C ILE A 130 -15.72 -6.85 4.25
N SER A 131 -17.02 -6.46 4.30
CA SER A 131 -17.69 -5.82 3.16
C SER A 131 -16.92 -4.59 2.68
N TYR A 132 -16.52 -3.71 3.59
CA TYR A 132 -15.73 -2.53 3.26
C TYR A 132 -14.38 -2.89 2.59
N VAL A 133 -13.60 -3.77 3.21
CA VAL A 133 -12.28 -4.17 2.65
C VAL A 133 -12.44 -4.83 1.29
N ARG A 134 -13.44 -5.70 1.11
CA ARG A 134 -13.72 -6.37 -0.17
C ARG A 134 -14.18 -5.40 -1.27
N GLU A 135 -14.91 -4.35 -0.91
CA GLU A 135 -15.28 -3.29 -1.85
C GLU A 135 -14.05 -2.50 -2.30
N LEU A 136 -13.16 -2.15 -1.38
CA LEU A 136 -11.87 -1.55 -1.74
C LEU A 136 -11.04 -2.49 -2.63
N GLN A 137 -10.93 -3.77 -2.27
CA GLN A 137 -10.18 -4.74 -3.05
C GLN A 137 -10.69 -4.84 -4.49
N ARG A 138 -12.01 -4.94 -4.69
CA ARG A 138 -12.61 -4.98 -6.02
C ARG A 138 -12.30 -3.74 -6.85
N GLU A 139 -12.39 -2.54 -6.26
CA GLU A 139 -12.03 -1.29 -6.94
C GLU A 139 -10.57 -1.26 -7.39
N ASN A 140 -9.70 -1.95 -6.67
CA ASN A 140 -8.27 -2.06 -6.97
C ASN A 140 -7.89 -3.34 -7.74
N GLY A 141 -8.87 -4.03 -8.35
CA GLY A 141 -8.62 -5.18 -9.21
C GLY A 141 -8.23 -6.47 -8.48
N ILE A 142 -8.50 -6.57 -7.18
CA ILE A 142 -8.25 -7.76 -6.36
C ILE A 142 -9.56 -8.54 -6.21
N LEU A 143 -9.64 -9.73 -6.83
CA LEU A 143 -10.87 -10.55 -6.97
C LEU A 143 -10.67 -11.96 -6.41
#